data_6195952da9dfd8680881a84cf589cef7
#
_entry.id   6195952da9dfd8680881a84cf589cef7
#
_cell.length_a   1.000
_cell.length_b   1.000
_cell.length_c   1.000
_cell.angle_alpha   90.00
_cell.angle_beta   90.00
_cell.angle_gamma   90.00
#
_symmetry.space_group_name_H-M   'P 1'
#
loop_
_entity.id
_entity.type
_entity.pdbx_description
1 polymer ?
#
loop_
_entity_poly.entity_id
_entity_poly.type
_entity_poly.pdbx_seq_one_letter_code
_entity_poly.pdbx_strand_id
1 'polypeptide(L)'
;MQQDIPAWVDGALTPVDKLAVHQRGLRHPAVPVFVVAGGRLLIQRRAMEKYHTPGLWANTCCTHPLWGENPEHCATRRLAEELGIKDIRLEHRGQVEYRADVGGGMIEHEVVDLFLADCATPPRVAANPDEVMDTAWIDAAQLQIALAERPEEFTPWLRVYLSDHADQVLPGF
;
A
#
# COMPACT_ATOMS: atom_id res chain seq x y z
N MET A 1 4.37 19.40 -4.71
CA MET A 1 2.99 19.85 -5.00
C MET A 1 2.10 19.39 -3.85
N GLN A 2 1.33 20.29 -3.28
CA GLN A 2 0.33 19.97 -2.25
C GLN A 2 -0.74 19.08 -2.88
N GLN A 3 -1.03 17.93 -2.27
CA GLN A 3 -1.99 16.96 -2.78
C GLN A 3 -3.08 16.73 -1.75
N ASP A 4 -4.30 17.12 -2.08
CA ASP A 4 -5.46 16.88 -1.23
C ASP A 4 -5.99 15.45 -1.42
N ILE A 5 -6.23 14.77 -0.30
CA ILE A 5 -6.88 13.46 -0.24
C ILE A 5 -8.15 13.56 0.61
N PRO A 6 -9.14 12.68 0.39
CA PRO A 6 -10.32 12.64 1.25
C PRO A 6 -9.93 12.21 2.67
N ALA A 7 -10.45 12.95 3.68
CA ALA A 7 -10.33 12.58 5.08
C ALA A 7 -11.60 12.96 5.85
N TRP A 8 -11.94 12.23 6.90
CA TRP A 8 -13.08 12.59 7.76
C TRP A 8 -12.67 13.66 8.76
N VAL A 9 -13.35 14.82 8.65
CA VAL A 9 -13.24 15.95 9.59
C VAL A 9 -14.64 16.21 10.13
N ASP A 10 -14.81 16.17 11.45
CA ASP A 10 -16.08 16.36 12.13
C ASP A 10 -17.24 15.51 11.56
N GLY A 11 -16.90 14.26 11.17
CA GLY A 11 -17.85 13.29 10.61
C GLY A 11 -18.17 13.46 9.12
N ALA A 12 -17.61 14.48 8.44
CA ALA A 12 -17.79 14.72 7.02
C ALA A 12 -16.51 14.43 6.23
N LEU A 13 -16.65 13.76 5.08
CA LEU A 13 -15.53 13.56 4.16
C LEU A 13 -15.17 14.90 3.51
N THR A 14 -13.92 15.29 3.64
CA THR A 14 -13.41 16.63 3.27
C THR A 14 -12.06 16.49 2.58
N PRO A 15 -11.74 17.28 1.54
CA PRO A 15 -10.40 17.32 0.97
C PRO A 15 -9.44 18.00 1.95
N VAL A 16 -8.36 17.29 2.31
CA VAL A 16 -7.33 17.76 3.25
C VAL A 16 -5.96 17.44 2.67
N ASP A 17 -5.02 18.36 2.85
CA ASP A 17 -3.62 18.15 2.48
C ASP A 17 -3.08 16.82 3.05
N LYS A 18 -2.51 16.00 2.19
CA LYS A 18 -2.06 14.64 2.52
C LYS A 18 -1.11 14.59 3.72
N LEU A 19 -0.17 15.53 3.82
CA LEU A 19 0.76 15.58 4.95
C LEU A 19 0.03 15.94 6.25
N ALA A 20 -0.88 16.90 6.20
CA ALA A 20 -1.70 17.28 7.34
C ALA A 20 -2.60 16.15 7.83
N VAL A 21 -3.13 15.32 6.93
CA VAL A 21 -3.90 14.12 7.28
C VAL A 21 -3.10 13.19 8.18
N HIS A 22 -1.86 12.89 7.81
CA HIS A 22 -0.99 11.99 8.58
C HIS A 22 -0.46 12.63 9.88
N GLN A 23 -0.12 13.92 9.86
CA GLN A 23 0.31 14.65 11.06
C GLN A 23 -0.81 14.74 12.12
N ARG A 24 -2.05 14.89 11.69
CA ARG A 24 -3.23 14.96 12.56
C ARG A 24 -3.81 13.58 12.88
N GLY A 25 -3.37 12.52 12.19
CA GLY A 25 -3.91 11.17 12.32
C GLY A 25 -5.40 11.09 11.96
N LEU A 26 -5.83 11.85 10.96
CA LEU A 26 -7.22 11.86 10.52
C LEU A 26 -7.56 10.51 9.88
N ARG A 27 -8.78 10.04 10.11
CA ARG A 27 -9.34 8.87 9.42
C ARG A 27 -9.48 9.19 7.94
N HIS A 28 -8.95 8.34 7.05
CA HIS A 28 -8.94 8.61 5.62
C HIS A 28 -8.95 7.31 4.79
N PRO A 29 -9.43 7.35 3.53
CA PRO A 29 -9.38 6.20 2.63
C PRO A 29 -7.96 5.88 2.17
N ALA A 30 -7.67 4.57 2.04
CA ALA A 30 -6.43 4.09 1.43
C ALA A 30 -6.71 2.88 0.51
N VAL A 31 -5.77 2.63 -0.39
CA VAL A 31 -5.87 1.59 -1.41
C VAL A 31 -4.55 0.83 -1.51
N PRO A 32 -4.39 -0.26 -0.78
CA PRO A 32 -3.29 -1.20 -1.00
C PRO A 32 -3.61 -2.15 -2.13
N VAL A 33 -2.59 -2.46 -2.90
CA VAL A 33 -2.63 -3.46 -3.96
C VAL A 33 -1.58 -4.52 -3.68
N PHE A 34 -1.96 -5.77 -3.88
CA PHE A 34 -1.11 -6.95 -3.81
C PHE A 34 -1.08 -7.60 -5.18
N VAL A 35 0.10 -7.81 -5.76
CA VAL A 35 0.26 -8.50 -7.04
C VAL A 35 1.01 -9.80 -6.79
N VAL A 36 0.38 -10.91 -7.09
CA VAL A 36 0.91 -12.27 -6.93
C VAL A 36 1.11 -12.90 -8.29
N ALA A 37 2.18 -13.64 -8.47
CA ALA A 37 2.42 -14.47 -9.63
C ALA A 37 3.28 -15.68 -9.25
N GLY A 38 2.86 -16.88 -9.66
CA GLY A 38 3.57 -18.13 -9.38
C GLY A 38 3.79 -18.36 -7.87
N GLY A 39 2.82 -18.02 -7.02
CA GLY A 39 2.90 -18.16 -5.56
C GLY A 39 3.86 -17.20 -4.87
N ARG A 40 4.27 -16.11 -5.54
CA ARG A 40 5.13 -15.07 -4.97
C ARG A 40 4.45 -13.71 -5.03
N LEU A 41 4.63 -12.92 -3.98
CA LEU A 41 4.17 -11.54 -3.87
C LEU A 41 5.24 -10.59 -4.42
N LEU A 42 4.82 -9.63 -5.24
CA LEU A 42 5.64 -8.48 -5.59
C LEU A 42 5.64 -7.48 -4.44
N ILE A 43 6.80 -7.26 -3.83
CA ILE A 43 7.01 -6.20 -2.84
C ILE A 43 7.84 -5.08 -3.44
N GLN A 44 7.65 -3.85 -2.94
CA GLN A 44 8.44 -2.68 -3.31
C GLN A 44 9.21 -2.12 -2.14
N ARG A 45 10.40 -1.61 -2.39
CA ARG A 45 11.17 -0.82 -1.44
C ARG A 45 10.95 0.65 -1.71
N ARG A 46 10.47 1.39 -0.72
CA ARG A 46 10.10 2.81 -0.87
C ARG A 46 11.32 3.68 -1.13
N ALA A 47 11.19 4.66 -2.02
CA ALA A 47 12.25 5.65 -2.27
C ALA A 47 12.63 6.40 -0.99
N MET A 48 13.88 6.85 -0.90
CA MET A 48 14.40 7.56 0.27
C MET A 48 13.79 8.94 0.48
N GLU A 49 13.22 9.54 -0.57
CA GLU A 49 12.57 10.86 -0.57
C GLU A 49 11.12 10.82 -0.05
N LYS A 50 10.61 9.63 0.29
CA LYS A 50 9.27 9.52 0.88
C LYS A 50 9.20 10.19 2.26
N TYR A 51 8.14 10.96 2.50
CA TYR A 51 7.96 11.74 3.74
C TYR A 51 7.76 10.88 4.99
N HIS A 52 7.35 9.62 4.87
CA HIS A 52 7.35 8.62 5.95
C HIS A 52 7.82 7.26 5.45
N THR A 53 8.35 6.45 6.35
CA THR A 53 8.85 5.10 6.09
C THR A 53 9.76 4.98 4.85
N PRO A 54 10.72 5.93 4.64
CA PRO A 54 11.65 5.82 3.53
C PRO A 54 12.50 4.56 3.64
N GLY A 55 12.79 3.92 2.50
CA GLY A 55 13.66 2.76 2.41
C GLY A 55 13.09 1.45 2.96
N LEU A 56 11.84 1.43 3.48
CA LEU A 56 11.20 0.21 3.97
C LEU A 56 10.53 -0.57 2.84
N TRP A 57 10.44 -1.89 3.04
CA TRP A 57 9.67 -2.78 2.18
C TRP A 57 8.18 -2.69 2.47
N ALA A 58 7.38 -2.62 1.44
CA ALA A 58 5.92 -2.56 1.47
C ALA A 58 5.31 -3.62 0.53
N ASN A 59 4.00 -3.81 0.61
CA ASN A 59 3.24 -4.53 -0.43
C ASN A 59 3.44 -3.87 -1.80
N THR A 60 2.87 -4.45 -2.85
CA THR A 60 3.10 -4.01 -4.23
C THR A 60 2.87 -2.52 -4.44
N CYS A 61 1.77 -1.98 -3.91
CA CYS A 61 1.49 -0.55 -3.91
C CYS A 61 0.58 -0.22 -2.73
N CYS A 62 0.80 0.90 -2.04
CA CYS A 62 -0.12 1.41 -1.03
C CYS A 62 -0.26 2.93 -1.21
N THR A 63 -1.49 3.40 -1.37
CA THR A 63 -1.75 4.77 -1.81
C THR A 63 -3.08 5.31 -1.30
N HIS A 64 -3.33 6.57 -1.60
CA HIS A 64 -4.58 7.26 -1.26
C HIS A 64 -5.29 7.72 -2.53
N PRO A 65 -6.63 7.57 -2.62
CA PRO A 65 -7.38 8.14 -3.73
C PRO A 65 -7.30 9.67 -3.70
N LEU A 66 -7.36 10.26 -4.87
CA LEU A 66 -7.58 11.70 -5.01
C LEU A 66 -9.02 12.04 -4.61
N TRP A 67 -9.29 13.33 -4.36
CA TRP A 67 -10.65 13.78 -4.09
C TRP A 67 -11.61 13.39 -5.24
N GLY A 68 -12.64 12.61 -4.90
CA GLY A 68 -13.61 12.09 -5.85
C GLY A 68 -13.16 10.92 -6.72
N GLU A 69 -11.93 10.40 -6.50
CA GLU A 69 -11.43 9.24 -7.24
C GLU A 69 -12.01 7.93 -6.68
N ASN A 70 -12.41 7.04 -7.59
CA ASN A 70 -12.83 5.70 -7.26
C ASN A 70 -11.62 4.83 -6.82
N PRO A 71 -11.75 3.96 -5.79
CA PRO A 71 -10.65 3.13 -5.29
C PRO A 71 -10.00 2.24 -6.35
N GLU A 72 -10.75 1.62 -7.25
CA GLU A 72 -10.21 0.78 -8.33
C GLU A 72 -9.41 1.61 -9.36
N HIS A 73 -9.90 2.80 -9.70
CA HIS A 73 -9.15 3.76 -10.52
C HIS A 73 -7.85 4.18 -9.85
N CYS A 74 -7.88 4.47 -8.56
CA CYS A 74 -6.70 4.80 -7.76
C CYS A 74 -5.67 3.66 -7.81
N ALA A 75 -6.12 2.42 -7.56
CA ALA A 75 -5.27 1.23 -7.62
C ALA A 75 -4.57 1.09 -8.97
N THR A 76 -5.34 1.15 -10.06
CA THR A 76 -4.83 1.02 -11.44
C THR A 76 -3.86 2.14 -11.80
N ARG A 77 -4.23 3.39 -11.50
CA ARG A 77 -3.39 4.56 -11.75
C ARG A 77 -2.06 4.46 -11.03
N ARG A 78 -2.08 4.15 -9.74
CA ARG A 78 -0.86 4.12 -8.94
C ARG A 78 0.06 2.94 -9.25
N LEU A 79 -0.48 1.77 -9.60
CA LEU A 79 0.34 0.67 -10.14
C LEU A 79 1.09 1.08 -11.41
N ALA A 80 0.42 1.83 -12.29
CA ALA A 80 1.05 2.33 -13.52
C ALA A 80 2.10 3.41 -13.22
N GLU A 81 1.82 4.34 -12.29
CA GLU A 81 2.71 5.45 -11.93
C GLU A 81 3.95 4.99 -11.14
N GLU A 82 3.78 4.08 -10.16
CA GLU A 82 4.86 3.63 -9.29
C GLU A 82 5.69 2.49 -9.90
N LEU A 83 5.03 1.54 -10.58
CA LEU A 83 5.66 0.29 -11.03
C LEU A 83 5.57 0.04 -12.53
N GLY A 84 4.92 0.93 -13.28
CA GLY A 84 4.72 0.74 -14.73
C GLY A 84 3.83 -0.44 -15.08
N ILE A 85 3.13 -1.03 -14.10
CA ILE A 85 2.24 -2.17 -14.30
C ILE A 85 0.91 -1.68 -14.83
N LYS A 86 0.48 -2.24 -15.97
CA LYS A 86 -0.77 -1.92 -16.67
C LYS A 86 -1.50 -3.19 -17.08
N ASP A 87 -2.77 -3.04 -17.40
CA ASP A 87 -3.60 -4.08 -18.02
C ASP A 87 -3.67 -5.39 -17.21
N ILE A 88 -3.63 -5.30 -15.87
CA ILE A 88 -3.88 -6.42 -14.97
C ILE A 88 -5.28 -6.30 -14.34
N ARG A 89 -5.89 -7.45 -14.12
CA ARG A 89 -7.19 -7.52 -13.44
C ARG A 89 -6.98 -7.40 -11.94
N LEU A 90 -7.67 -6.43 -11.34
CA LEU A 90 -7.73 -6.27 -9.89
C LEU A 90 -9.04 -6.86 -9.36
N GLU A 91 -8.93 -7.62 -8.27
CA GLU A 91 -10.07 -8.14 -7.51
C GLU A 91 -10.16 -7.36 -6.21
N HIS A 92 -11.33 -6.75 -5.94
CA HIS A 92 -11.61 -6.11 -4.66
C HIS A 92 -11.80 -7.18 -3.57
N ARG A 93 -11.00 -7.12 -2.52
CA ARG A 93 -10.95 -8.12 -1.43
C ARG A 93 -11.68 -7.66 -0.16
N GLY A 94 -12.48 -6.63 -0.27
CA GLY A 94 -13.22 -6.05 0.85
C GLY A 94 -12.50 -4.87 1.51
N GLN A 95 -13.03 -4.46 2.65
CA GLN A 95 -12.56 -3.27 3.36
C GLN A 95 -12.12 -3.64 4.77
N VAL A 96 -11.04 -3.05 5.22
CA VAL A 96 -10.52 -3.14 6.60
C VAL A 96 -10.20 -1.75 7.14
N GLU A 97 -10.07 -1.61 8.44
CA GLU A 97 -9.67 -0.35 9.07
C GLU A 97 -8.55 -0.63 10.06
N TYR A 98 -7.53 0.22 10.07
CA TYR A 98 -6.44 0.15 11.04
C TYR A 98 -5.90 1.54 11.41
N ARG A 99 -5.15 1.59 12.49
CA ARG A 99 -4.42 2.77 12.94
C ARG A 99 -3.00 2.36 13.34
N ALA A 100 -1.99 3.02 12.77
CA ALA A 100 -0.59 2.74 13.03
C ALA A 100 0.25 4.02 13.13
N ASP A 101 1.24 4.02 14.00
CA ASP A 101 2.32 5.00 14.00
C ASP A 101 3.30 4.62 12.88
N VAL A 102 3.61 5.56 12.00
CA VAL A 102 4.53 5.37 10.87
C VAL A 102 5.84 6.13 11.03
N GLY A 103 6.09 6.65 12.23
CA GLY A 103 7.28 7.40 12.57
C GLY A 103 7.19 8.90 12.22
N GLY A 104 8.16 9.68 12.71
CA GLY A 104 8.21 11.12 12.43
C GLY A 104 7.02 11.92 12.99
N GLY A 105 6.27 11.39 13.97
CA GLY A 105 5.06 12.00 14.49
C GLY A 105 3.85 11.87 13.57
N MET A 106 3.91 10.96 12.59
CA MET A 106 2.82 10.71 11.64
C MET A 106 2.06 9.43 11.97
N ILE A 107 0.77 9.46 11.71
CA ILE A 107 -0.17 8.36 11.99
C ILE A 107 -0.96 8.06 10.72
N GLU A 108 -1.05 6.78 10.38
CA GLU A 108 -2.03 6.25 9.46
C GLU A 108 -3.27 5.81 10.25
N HIS A 109 -4.43 6.38 9.94
CA HIS A 109 -5.73 5.90 10.39
C HIS A 109 -6.59 5.69 9.15
N GLU A 110 -6.51 4.49 8.60
CA GLU A 110 -6.96 4.20 7.26
C GLU A 110 -8.19 3.30 7.22
N VAL A 111 -9.14 3.68 6.37
CA VAL A 111 -10.21 2.81 5.87
C VAL A 111 -9.78 2.34 4.49
N VAL A 112 -9.51 1.05 4.40
CA VAL A 112 -8.69 0.49 3.34
C VAL A 112 -9.54 -0.37 2.41
N ASP A 113 -9.59 -0.03 1.12
CA ASP A 113 -10.13 -0.90 0.07
C ASP A 113 -9.00 -1.77 -0.49
N LEU A 114 -9.06 -3.08 -0.18
CA LEU A 114 -8.02 -4.06 -0.53
C LEU A 114 -8.19 -4.55 -1.96
N PHE A 115 -7.08 -4.58 -2.74
CA PHE A 115 -7.06 -5.14 -4.09
C PHE A 115 -5.97 -6.19 -4.25
N LEU A 116 -6.33 -7.29 -4.94
CA LEU A 116 -5.43 -8.38 -5.31
C LEU A 116 -5.42 -8.57 -6.82
N ALA A 117 -4.25 -8.74 -7.39
CA ALA A 117 -4.08 -9.30 -8.73
C ALA A 117 -3.34 -10.63 -8.62
N ASP A 118 -3.97 -11.72 -9.00
CA ASP A 118 -3.33 -13.03 -9.18
C ASP A 118 -3.04 -13.25 -10.66
N CYS A 119 -1.77 -13.13 -11.02
CA CYS A 119 -1.30 -13.16 -12.39
C CYS A 119 -0.74 -14.54 -12.74
N ALA A 120 -1.17 -15.11 -13.87
CA ALA A 120 -0.63 -16.38 -14.36
C ALA A 120 0.88 -16.29 -14.65
N THR A 121 1.36 -15.11 -15.05
CA THR A 121 2.78 -14.82 -15.27
C THR A 121 3.13 -13.47 -14.64
N PRO A 122 4.36 -13.29 -14.12
CA PRO A 122 4.79 -12.02 -13.56
C PRO A 122 4.61 -10.88 -14.56
N PRO A 123 3.92 -9.79 -14.21
CA PRO A 123 3.84 -8.61 -15.06
C PRO A 123 5.21 -7.96 -15.19
N ARG A 124 5.41 -7.24 -16.32
CA ARG A 124 6.60 -6.43 -16.49
C ARG A 124 6.57 -5.27 -15.49
N VAL A 125 7.64 -5.15 -14.72
CA VAL A 125 7.84 -4.04 -13.77
C VAL A 125 8.79 -3.01 -14.39
N ALA A 126 8.39 -1.73 -14.32
CA ALA A 126 9.21 -0.58 -14.69
C ALA A 126 9.03 0.48 -13.58
N ALA A 127 9.73 0.27 -12.47
CA ALA A 127 9.61 1.11 -11.29
C ALA A 127 10.02 2.57 -11.56
N ASN A 128 9.22 3.50 -11.05
CA ASN A 128 9.56 4.93 -11.02
C ASN A 128 10.52 5.17 -9.85
N PRO A 129 11.78 5.59 -10.08
CA PRO A 129 12.78 5.74 -9.04
C PRO A 129 12.43 6.81 -7.99
N ASP A 130 11.57 7.80 -8.33
CA ASP A 130 11.10 8.82 -7.38
C ASP A 130 10.13 8.24 -6.34
N GLU A 131 9.55 7.07 -6.62
CA GLU A 131 8.57 6.40 -5.77
C GLU A 131 9.13 5.11 -5.15
N VAL A 132 9.88 4.33 -5.94
CA VAL A 132 10.29 2.96 -5.63
C VAL A 132 11.78 2.78 -5.97
N MET A 133 12.61 2.51 -4.96
CA MET A 133 14.03 2.29 -5.15
C MET A 133 14.40 0.86 -5.50
N ASP A 134 13.55 -0.13 -5.19
CA ASP A 134 13.80 -1.55 -5.47
C ASP A 134 12.49 -2.35 -5.49
N THR A 135 12.49 -3.51 -6.13
CA THR A 135 11.37 -4.45 -6.15
C THR A 135 11.88 -5.89 -6.02
N ALA A 136 11.08 -6.75 -5.38
CA ALA A 136 11.41 -8.16 -5.25
C ALA A 136 10.15 -9.04 -5.32
N TRP A 137 10.30 -10.26 -5.81
CA TRP A 137 9.30 -11.32 -5.70
C TRP A 137 9.67 -12.23 -4.53
N ILE A 138 8.77 -12.35 -3.56
CA ILE A 138 8.99 -13.11 -2.33
C ILE A 138 7.88 -14.14 -2.12
N ASP A 139 8.22 -15.36 -1.74
CA ASP A 139 7.22 -16.35 -1.35
C ASP A 139 6.78 -16.18 0.12
N ALA A 140 5.68 -16.85 0.50
CA ALA A 140 5.09 -16.74 1.83
C ALA A 140 6.07 -17.10 2.95
N ALA A 141 6.81 -18.20 2.81
CA ALA A 141 7.73 -18.66 3.84
C ALA A 141 8.90 -17.68 4.04
N GLN A 142 9.47 -17.19 2.95
CA GLN A 142 10.52 -16.18 2.98
C GLN A 142 10.04 -14.86 3.61
N LEU A 143 8.82 -14.42 3.27
CA LEU A 143 8.24 -13.21 3.82
C LEU A 143 7.98 -13.33 5.33
N GLN A 144 7.43 -14.46 5.78
CA GLN A 144 7.21 -14.73 7.21
C GLN A 144 8.52 -14.75 8.01
N ILE A 145 9.56 -15.39 7.49
CA ILE A 145 10.89 -15.40 8.11
C ILE A 145 11.45 -13.97 8.19
N ALA A 146 11.42 -13.23 7.10
CA ALA A 146 11.93 -11.86 7.04
C ALA A 146 11.20 -10.92 8.01
N LEU A 147 9.89 -11.04 8.12
CA LEU A 147 9.07 -10.27 9.07
C LEU A 147 9.36 -10.62 10.53
N ALA A 148 9.68 -11.89 10.83
CA ALA A 148 10.02 -12.33 12.17
C ALA A 148 11.44 -11.89 12.58
N GLU A 149 12.40 -11.96 11.66
CA GLU A 149 13.81 -11.65 11.93
C GLU A 149 14.13 -10.17 11.86
N ARG A 150 13.48 -9.42 10.95
CA ARG A 150 13.80 -8.02 10.64
C ARG A 150 12.53 -7.19 10.40
N PRO A 151 11.60 -7.14 11.38
CA PRO A 151 10.33 -6.42 11.23
C PRO A 151 10.50 -4.92 10.94
N GLU A 152 11.63 -4.34 11.36
CA GLU A 152 11.95 -2.92 11.13
C GLU A 152 12.27 -2.59 9.67
N GLU A 153 12.56 -3.58 8.83
CA GLU A 153 12.75 -3.40 7.39
C GLU A 153 11.42 -3.27 6.61
N PHE A 154 10.29 -3.53 7.28
CA PHE A 154 8.97 -3.56 6.67
C PHE A 154 8.06 -2.45 7.22
N THR A 155 7.21 -1.93 6.33
CA THR A 155 6.26 -0.89 6.71
C THR A 155 5.26 -1.39 7.76
N PRO A 156 4.80 -0.52 8.68
CA PRO A 156 3.81 -0.89 9.70
C PRO A 156 2.53 -1.49 9.12
N TRP A 157 2.01 -0.91 8.03
CA TRP A 157 0.77 -1.41 7.40
C TRP A 157 0.91 -2.81 6.78
N LEU A 158 2.06 -3.13 6.12
CA LEU A 158 2.28 -4.48 5.59
C LEU A 158 2.25 -5.51 6.73
N ARG A 159 2.85 -5.18 7.87
CA ARG A 159 2.81 -6.06 9.06
C ARG A 159 1.38 -6.24 9.56
N VAL A 160 0.59 -5.16 9.64
CA VAL A 160 -0.85 -5.23 10.03
C VAL A 160 -1.64 -6.10 9.05
N TYR A 161 -1.48 -5.91 7.74
CA TYR A 161 -2.20 -6.72 6.75
C TYR A 161 -1.89 -8.21 6.89
N LEU A 162 -0.64 -8.56 7.12
CA LEU A 162 -0.22 -9.96 7.19
C LEU A 162 -0.47 -10.60 8.57
N SER A 163 -0.52 -9.82 9.66
CA SER A 163 -0.88 -10.36 10.99
C SER A 163 -2.38 -10.51 11.17
N ASP A 164 -3.17 -9.51 10.74
CA ASP A 164 -4.58 -9.40 11.12
C ASP A 164 -5.54 -9.76 9.98
N HIS A 165 -5.07 -9.70 8.73
CA HIS A 165 -5.91 -9.80 7.52
C HIS A 165 -5.32 -10.72 6.44
N ALA A 166 -4.39 -11.63 6.79
CA ALA A 166 -3.66 -12.45 5.82
C ALA A 166 -4.58 -13.19 4.83
N ASP A 167 -5.59 -13.89 5.32
CA ASP A 167 -6.53 -14.66 4.49
C ASP A 167 -7.34 -13.78 3.52
N GLN A 168 -7.56 -12.51 3.87
CA GLN A 168 -8.28 -11.56 3.04
C GLN A 168 -7.38 -10.97 1.95
N VAL A 169 -6.13 -10.62 2.32
CA VAL A 169 -5.16 -9.98 1.41
C VAL A 169 -4.49 -10.98 0.48
N LEU A 170 -4.10 -12.14 1.02
CA LEU A 170 -3.29 -13.16 0.33
C LEU A 170 -3.80 -14.57 0.66
N PRO A 171 -4.98 -14.96 0.18
CA PRO A 171 -5.55 -16.26 0.49
C PRO A 171 -4.63 -17.40 0.02
N GLY A 172 -4.24 -18.28 0.96
CA GLY A 172 -3.35 -19.40 0.70
C GLY A 172 -1.86 -19.05 0.55
N PHE A 173 -1.48 -17.84 0.95
CA PHE A 173 -0.10 -17.36 0.96
C PHE A 173 0.58 -17.57 2.30
#